data_aa095a70810d79340d78a1046a137b24
#
_entry.id   aa095a70810d79340d78a1046a137b24
#
_cell.length_a   1.000
_cell.length_b   1.000
_cell.length_c   1.000
_cell.angle_alpha   90.00
_cell.angle_beta   90.00
_cell.angle_gamma   90.00
#
_symmetry.space_group_name_H-M   'P 1'
#
loop_
_entity.id
_entity.type
_entity.pdbx_description
1 polymer ?
#
loop_
_entity_poly.entity_id
_entity_poly.type
_entity_poly.pdbx_seq_one_letter_code
_entity_poly.pdbx_strand_id
1 'polypeptide(L)'
;VTTDPNPSDRRIRRIVIVGGGTAGWLTAAALAKVLGPDYAKITLIESDAIGTVGVGEATIPQINIFNRMLGIDENEFVRRTKGSFKLGIRFVDWTRKGHSYFHPFGNFGVNMEGVSFHAYWLRLHKMGLSSDIGDYSLMAKASNAGKFMRPVDAGNSPLSTIAYAFHFDAGLYALFLRDHAEKRGVTRIEGKIIDVHQRSTDGFVESVQLERGLRVEADLFIDCSGFQGLLIEKALRAGYEDWSNHLPCNRAVAVPCEGDADIPPFTRSTARTAGWQWRIPLQHRVGNGYVYCSEFISDDEAAATLLANLGGKALAEPRFIKFTTGHRKKYWDKNVVAIGLSSGFMEPLESTSIWMIQSGISRLLANFPDLDFAPVDAARYNRVLKTETEEIRDFLVLHYKATERDDSSFWDYCRNMVVPDRLDEKIRVFENSGRTFRENEELFNDTSWFAVMAGQGLKPRTYDPVANLMSLELTKARLTEIKDAVAASADYMPKHRDYIAENCAA
;
A
#
# COMPACT_ATOMS: atom_id res chain seq x y z
N VAL A 1 -19.19 19.90 38.96
CA VAL A 1 -19.42 18.68 39.74
C VAL A 1 -18.42 17.67 39.23
N THR A 2 -17.28 17.51 39.93
CA THR A 2 -16.31 16.43 39.70
C THR A 2 -16.97 15.16 40.21
N THR A 3 -17.48 14.35 39.27
CA THR A 3 -17.88 12.97 39.59
C THR A 3 -16.64 12.18 39.93
N ASP A 4 -16.53 11.64 41.14
CA ASP A 4 -15.52 10.66 41.49
C ASP A 4 -15.48 9.55 40.43
N PRO A 5 -14.30 9.13 39.97
CA PRO A 5 -14.21 8.08 38.96
C PRO A 5 -14.85 6.81 39.54
N ASN A 6 -15.84 6.26 38.82
CA ASN A 6 -16.43 4.98 39.16
C ASN A 6 -15.30 3.94 39.24
N PRO A 7 -15.06 3.24 40.35
CA PRO A 7 -13.98 2.26 40.49
C PRO A 7 -14.02 1.13 39.44
N SER A 8 -15.17 0.95 38.79
CA SER A 8 -15.35 -0.02 37.70
C SER A 8 -15.04 0.56 36.31
N ASP A 9 -14.73 1.86 36.20
CA ASP A 9 -14.38 2.47 34.88
C ASP A 9 -12.94 2.20 34.52
N ARG A 10 -12.73 1.20 33.65
CA ARG A 10 -11.43 0.77 33.18
C ARG A 10 -11.05 1.33 31.81
N ARG A 11 -11.71 2.41 31.39
CA ARG A 11 -11.48 3.02 30.08
C ARG A 11 -10.08 3.67 30.00
N ILE A 12 -9.43 3.53 28.84
CA ILE A 12 -8.29 4.35 28.45
C ILE A 12 -8.75 5.81 28.38
N ARG A 13 -8.10 6.69 29.11
CA ARG A 13 -8.41 8.12 29.17
C ARG A 13 -7.41 9.01 28.46
N ARG A 14 -6.16 8.56 28.37
CA ARG A 14 -5.06 9.33 27.80
C ARG A 14 -4.36 8.48 26.76
N ILE A 15 -4.32 8.97 25.53
CA ILE A 15 -3.62 8.33 24.41
C ILE A 15 -2.55 9.29 23.92
N VAL A 16 -1.31 8.79 23.82
CA VAL A 16 -0.19 9.52 23.23
C VAL A 16 0.24 8.83 21.93
N ILE A 17 0.26 9.59 20.85
CA ILE A 17 0.78 9.16 19.55
C ILE A 17 2.15 9.81 19.36
N VAL A 18 3.17 9.00 19.10
CA VAL A 18 4.55 9.44 18.91
C VAL A 18 4.92 9.42 17.44
N GLY A 19 5.12 10.59 16.86
CA GLY A 19 5.46 10.78 15.45
C GLY A 19 4.34 11.40 14.62
N GLY A 20 4.64 12.47 13.89
CA GLY A 20 3.70 13.31 13.13
C GLY A 20 3.72 13.08 11.61
N GLY A 21 4.24 11.94 11.14
CA GLY A 21 4.10 11.55 9.74
C GLY A 21 2.68 11.08 9.40
N THR A 22 2.49 10.58 8.19
CA THR A 22 1.20 10.04 7.72
C THR A 22 0.58 9.04 8.70
N ALA A 23 1.39 8.10 9.25
CA ALA A 23 0.90 7.09 10.18
C ALA A 23 0.34 7.73 11.47
N GLY A 24 1.04 8.69 12.05
CA GLY A 24 0.60 9.36 13.29
C GLY A 24 -0.66 10.18 13.10
N TRP A 25 -0.70 11.03 12.08
CA TRP A 25 -1.89 11.86 11.84
C TRP A 25 -3.10 11.06 11.35
N LEU A 26 -2.89 9.97 10.58
CA LEU A 26 -3.97 9.08 10.18
C LEU A 26 -4.55 8.34 11.40
N THR A 27 -3.67 7.89 12.31
CA THR A 27 -4.09 7.27 13.59
C THR A 27 -4.84 8.27 14.47
N ALA A 28 -4.32 9.50 14.60
CA ALA A 28 -4.96 10.56 15.38
C ALA A 28 -6.35 10.90 14.84
N ALA A 29 -6.49 11.07 13.53
CA ALA A 29 -7.76 11.37 12.88
C ALA A 29 -8.79 10.24 13.08
N ALA A 30 -8.36 8.97 12.96
CA ALA A 30 -9.24 7.82 13.12
C ALA A 30 -9.69 7.63 14.58
N LEU A 31 -8.76 7.68 15.53
CA LEU A 31 -9.09 7.55 16.95
C LEU A 31 -10.00 8.70 17.41
N ALA A 32 -9.72 9.94 17.02
CA ALA A 32 -10.56 11.09 17.35
C ALA A 32 -11.97 10.97 16.75
N LYS A 33 -12.09 10.45 15.52
CA LYS A 33 -13.38 10.25 14.86
C LYS A 33 -14.23 9.17 15.54
N VAL A 34 -13.60 8.06 15.94
CA VAL A 34 -14.33 6.89 16.47
C VAL A 34 -14.60 7.01 17.97
N LEU A 35 -13.61 7.45 18.75
CA LEU A 35 -13.75 7.55 20.21
C LEU A 35 -14.49 8.82 20.63
N GLY A 36 -14.30 9.91 19.90
CA GLY A 36 -14.82 11.21 20.28
C GLY A 36 -14.04 11.87 21.44
N PRO A 37 -14.25 13.19 21.66
CA PRO A 37 -13.48 13.96 22.63
C PRO A 37 -13.77 13.61 24.09
N ASP A 38 -14.96 13.07 24.38
CA ASP A 38 -15.40 12.73 25.74
C ASP A 38 -14.91 11.36 26.21
N TYR A 39 -14.45 10.52 25.29
CA TYR A 39 -13.96 9.18 25.63
C TYR A 39 -12.51 9.23 26.14
N ALA A 40 -11.60 9.82 25.36
CA ALA A 40 -10.19 9.91 25.71
C ALA A 40 -9.55 11.19 25.17
N LYS A 41 -8.60 11.73 25.92
CA LYS A 41 -7.72 12.81 25.44
C LYS A 41 -6.63 12.22 24.55
N ILE A 42 -6.57 12.67 23.30
CA ILE A 42 -5.56 12.23 22.32
C ILE A 42 -4.53 13.35 22.16
N THR A 43 -3.27 13.00 22.36
CA THR A 43 -2.13 13.91 22.18
C THR A 43 -1.18 13.31 21.17
N LEU A 44 -0.79 14.08 20.14
CA LEU A 44 0.24 13.69 19.19
C LEU A 44 1.49 14.52 19.44
N ILE A 45 2.63 13.83 19.55
CA ILE A 45 3.96 14.46 19.75
C ILE A 45 4.76 14.28 18.46
N GLU A 46 5.23 15.40 17.89
CA GLU A 46 6.10 15.39 16.73
C GLU A 46 7.16 16.50 16.86
N SER A 47 8.23 16.43 16.06
CA SER A 47 9.22 17.48 16.00
C SER A 47 9.38 17.98 14.57
N ASP A 48 9.24 19.28 14.39
CA ASP A 48 9.45 19.96 13.10
C ASP A 48 10.89 19.80 12.59
N ALA A 49 11.85 19.51 13.49
CA ALA A 49 13.25 19.23 13.15
C ALA A 49 13.45 17.83 12.51
N ILE A 50 12.50 16.91 12.68
CA ILE A 50 12.57 15.54 12.16
C ILE A 50 11.71 15.43 10.89
N GLY A 51 11.84 16.19 9.90
CA GLY A 51 10.98 16.23 8.71
C GLY A 51 10.44 14.87 8.24
N THR A 52 9.27 14.88 7.64
CA THR A 52 8.67 13.68 7.02
C THR A 52 9.44 13.25 5.78
N VAL A 53 9.39 11.95 5.46
CA VAL A 53 9.91 11.44 4.19
C VAL A 53 8.95 11.90 3.08
N GLY A 54 9.19 13.10 2.54
CA GLY A 54 8.35 13.75 1.54
C GLY A 54 8.51 13.17 0.14
N VAL A 55 7.98 11.98 -0.10
CA VAL A 55 7.86 11.37 -1.42
C VAL A 55 6.41 11.45 -1.91
N GLY A 56 6.18 11.27 -3.20
CA GLY A 56 4.83 10.98 -3.69
C GLY A 56 4.42 9.59 -3.24
N GLU A 57 3.24 9.48 -2.67
CA GLU A 57 2.66 8.21 -2.26
C GLU A 57 1.65 7.71 -3.29
N ALA A 58 1.57 6.38 -3.42
CA ALA A 58 0.55 5.70 -4.17
C ALA A 58 -0.25 4.77 -3.25
N THR A 59 -1.52 4.58 -3.53
CA THR A 59 -2.42 3.78 -2.70
C THR A 59 -3.16 2.72 -3.50
N ILE A 60 -3.99 1.95 -2.80
CA ILE A 60 -4.89 0.93 -3.33
C ILE A 60 -6.34 1.27 -2.97
N PRO A 61 -7.35 0.69 -3.60
CA PRO A 61 -8.76 1.13 -3.49
C PRO A 61 -9.33 1.17 -2.07
N GLN A 62 -8.79 0.43 -1.14
CA GLN A 62 -9.23 0.40 0.26
C GLN A 62 -9.14 1.77 0.95
N ILE A 63 -8.29 2.69 0.47
CA ILE A 63 -8.22 4.07 0.98
C ILE A 63 -9.57 4.79 0.87
N ASN A 64 -10.39 4.48 -0.14
CA ASN A 64 -11.71 5.09 -0.31
C ASN A 64 -12.66 4.76 0.84
N ILE A 65 -12.57 3.52 1.37
CA ILE A 65 -13.38 3.09 2.51
C ILE A 65 -12.94 3.84 3.77
N PHE A 66 -11.64 3.92 3.99
CA PHE A 66 -11.07 4.58 5.16
C PHE A 66 -11.34 6.10 5.16
N ASN A 67 -11.17 6.77 4.03
CA ASN A 67 -11.46 8.20 3.89
C ASN A 67 -12.95 8.49 4.12
N ARG A 68 -13.86 7.65 3.63
CA ARG A 68 -15.30 7.77 3.91
C ARG A 68 -15.61 7.60 5.40
N MET A 69 -14.98 6.65 6.07
CA MET A 69 -15.12 6.47 7.54
C MET A 69 -14.68 7.73 8.30
N LEU A 70 -13.62 8.39 7.86
CA LEU A 70 -13.16 9.66 8.43
C LEU A 70 -14.09 10.83 8.10
N GLY A 71 -14.97 10.71 7.10
CA GLY A 71 -15.80 11.80 6.60
C GLY A 71 -15.01 12.82 5.77
N ILE A 72 -14.00 12.37 5.08
CA ILE A 72 -13.16 13.19 4.18
C ILE A 72 -13.88 13.36 2.84
N ASP A 73 -14.06 14.62 2.41
CA ASP A 73 -14.48 14.93 1.04
C ASP A 73 -13.35 14.62 0.06
N GLU A 74 -13.66 13.83 -0.95
CA GLU A 74 -12.66 13.31 -1.89
C GLU A 74 -12.09 14.41 -2.79
N ASN A 75 -12.92 15.38 -3.24
CA ASN A 75 -12.44 16.47 -4.08
C ASN A 75 -11.51 17.39 -3.28
N GLU A 76 -11.86 17.70 -2.02
CA GLU A 76 -11.01 18.47 -1.13
C GLU A 76 -9.69 17.73 -0.86
N PHE A 77 -9.75 16.42 -0.59
CA PHE A 77 -8.57 15.60 -0.39
C PHE A 77 -7.63 15.65 -1.59
N VAL A 78 -8.12 15.36 -2.82
CA VAL A 78 -7.30 15.36 -4.03
C VAL A 78 -6.71 16.75 -4.29
N ARG A 79 -7.50 17.82 -4.15
CA ARG A 79 -7.04 19.20 -4.31
C ARG A 79 -5.95 19.57 -3.29
N ARG A 80 -6.18 19.36 -2.01
CA ARG A 80 -5.26 19.76 -0.94
C ARG A 80 -3.96 18.96 -0.92
N THR A 81 -4.01 17.72 -1.37
CA THR A 81 -2.81 16.85 -1.45
C THR A 81 -2.14 16.91 -2.82
N LYS A 82 -2.65 17.76 -3.74
CA LYS A 82 -2.20 17.84 -5.14
C LYS A 82 -2.17 16.46 -5.80
N GLY A 83 -3.13 15.64 -5.44
CA GLY A 83 -3.23 14.23 -5.83
C GLY A 83 -3.72 14.03 -7.25
N SER A 84 -3.67 12.79 -7.68
CA SER A 84 -4.25 12.31 -8.93
C SER A 84 -4.89 10.94 -8.70
N PHE A 85 -5.70 10.47 -9.66
CA PHE A 85 -6.35 9.17 -9.55
C PHE A 85 -5.46 8.06 -10.10
N LYS A 86 -5.65 6.84 -9.58
CA LYS A 86 -4.88 5.66 -9.92
C LYS A 86 -5.80 4.48 -10.20
N LEU A 87 -5.61 3.82 -11.35
CA LEU A 87 -6.39 2.66 -11.82
C LEU A 87 -5.61 1.32 -11.73
N GLY A 88 -4.32 1.38 -11.41
CA GLY A 88 -3.47 0.20 -11.32
C GLY A 88 -1.98 0.54 -11.36
N ILE A 89 -1.17 -0.46 -11.65
CA ILE A 89 0.29 -0.34 -11.74
C ILE A 89 0.76 -0.92 -13.07
N ARG A 90 1.61 -0.18 -13.78
CA ARG A 90 2.32 -0.68 -14.96
C ARG A 90 3.69 -1.16 -14.57
N PHE A 91 3.96 -2.42 -14.79
CA PHE A 91 5.25 -3.05 -14.61
C PHE A 91 6.00 -3.07 -15.94
N VAL A 92 7.22 -2.56 -15.97
CA VAL A 92 8.06 -2.44 -17.16
C VAL A 92 9.39 -3.15 -16.91
N ASP A 93 9.83 -3.98 -17.84
CA ASP A 93 11.09 -4.72 -17.79
C ASP A 93 11.23 -5.73 -16.63
N TRP A 94 10.14 -6.11 -15.98
CA TRP A 94 10.20 -7.07 -14.86
C TRP A 94 10.39 -8.51 -15.32
N THR A 95 9.65 -8.95 -16.31
CA THR A 95 9.78 -10.30 -16.90
C THR A 95 11.10 -10.39 -17.69
N ARG A 96 11.26 -9.48 -18.64
CA ARG A 96 12.45 -9.30 -19.50
C ARG A 96 12.47 -7.88 -20.03
N LYS A 97 13.63 -7.39 -20.49
CA LYS A 97 13.74 -6.06 -21.11
C LYS A 97 12.80 -5.91 -22.32
N GLY A 98 12.15 -4.76 -22.40
CA GLY A 98 11.17 -4.45 -23.45
C GLY A 98 9.77 -5.03 -23.22
N HIS A 99 9.55 -5.82 -22.18
CA HIS A 99 8.23 -6.34 -21.83
C HIS A 99 7.54 -5.45 -20.80
N SER A 100 6.21 -5.33 -20.89
CA SER A 100 5.41 -4.65 -19.87
C SER A 100 4.06 -5.33 -19.70
N TYR A 101 3.54 -5.30 -18.48
CA TYR A 101 2.19 -5.73 -18.16
C TYR A 101 1.52 -4.73 -17.23
N PHE A 102 0.21 -4.85 -17.07
CA PHE A 102 -0.59 -3.98 -16.22
C PHE A 102 -1.29 -4.80 -15.15
N HIS A 103 -1.10 -4.44 -13.88
CA HIS A 103 -1.89 -4.95 -12.75
C HIS A 103 -3.02 -3.95 -12.48
N PRO A 104 -4.26 -4.19 -12.99
CA PRO A 104 -5.39 -3.30 -12.81
C PRO A 104 -5.99 -3.43 -11.42
N PHE A 105 -6.59 -2.37 -10.92
CA PHE A 105 -7.59 -2.51 -9.88
C PHE A 105 -8.89 -3.09 -10.47
N GLY A 106 -9.69 -3.81 -9.64
CA GLY A 106 -10.90 -4.49 -10.11
C GLY A 106 -10.60 -5.81 -10.82
N ASN A 107 -11.36 -6.12 -11.85
CA ASN A 107 -11.36 -7.45 -12.46
C ASN A 107 -10.99 -7.43 -13.94
N PHE A 108 -10.56 -8.58 -14.44
CA PHE A 108 -10.62 -8.91 -15.86
C PHE A 108 -11.98 -9.55 -16.15
N GLY A 109 -12.73 -9.00 -17.10
CA GLY A 109 -14.02 -9.52 -17.51
C GLY A 109 -14.99 -9.78 -16.35
N VAL A 110 -15.83 -10.80 -16.53
CA VAL A 110 -16.84 -11.23 -15.56
C VAL A 110 -16.77 -12.74 -15.42
N ASN A 111 -16.85 -13.26 -14.18
CA ASN A 111 -16.99 -14.68 -13.94
C ASN A 111 -18.35 -15.17 -14.49
N MET A 112 -18.35 -16.35 -15.11
CA MET A 112 -19.53 -16.91 -15.76
C MET A 112 -19.74 -18.34 -15.27
N GLU A 113 -21.01 -18.73 -15.01
CA GLU A 113 -21.38 -20.09 -14.57
C GLU A 113 -20.53 -20.60 -13.38
N GLY A 114 -20.18 -19.71 -12.45
CA GLY A 114 -19.32 -20.05 -11.30
C GLY A 114 -17.84 -20.30 -11.62
N VAL A 115 -17.43 -20.09 -12.87
CA VAL A 115 -16.04 -20.25 -13.32
C VAL A 115 -15.39 -18.90 -13.51
N SER A 116 -14.14 -18.76 -13.08
CA SER A 116 -13.36 -17.52 -13.20
C SER A 116 -13.16 -17.13 -14.67
N PHE A 117 -13.28 -15.83 -14.96
CA PHE A 117 -13.09 -15.28 -16.31
C PHE A 117 -11.77 -15.74 -16.94
N HIS A 118 -10.68 -15.71 -16.19
CA HIS A 118 -9.38 -16.08 -16.71
C HIS A 118 -9.26 -17.54 -17.17
N ALA A 119 -10.11 -18.45 -16.66
CA ALA A 119 -10.13 -19.83 -17.14
C ALA A 119 -10.65 -19.93 -18.59
N TYR A 120 -11.69 -19.16 -18.93
CA TYR A 120 -12.20 -19.05 -20.30
C TYR A 120 -11.21 -18.35 -21.20
N TRP A 121 -10.58 -17.26 -20.71
CA TRP A 121 -9.52 -16.57 -21.46
C TRP A 121 -8.34 -17.49 -21.76
N LEU A 122 -7.82 -18.23 -20.77
CA LEU A 122 -6.71 -19.17 -20.93
C LEU A 122 -7.06 -20.29 -21.95
N ARG A 123 -8.30 -20.77 -21.94
CA ARG A 123 -8.77 -21.75 -22.92
C ARG A 123 -8.63 -21.21 -24.35
N LEU A 124 -9.11 -20.00 -24.61
CA LEU A 124 -8.99 -19.37 -25.93
C LEU A 124 -7.54 -18.97 -26.23
N HIS A 125 -6.81 -18.51 -25.25
CA HIS A 125 -5.41 -18.10 -25.40
C HIS A 125 -4.52 -19.28 -25.88
N LYS A 126 -4.69 -20.46 -25.28
CA LYS A 126 -3.99 -21.68 -25.71
C LYS A 126 -4.34 -22.15 -27.13
N MET A 127 -5.49 -21.74 -27.66
CA MET A 127 -5.91 -21.99 -29.03
C MET A 127 -5.51 -20.87 -30.00
N GLY A 128 -4.85 -19.80 -29.53
CA GLY A 128 -4.51 -18.62 -30.33
C GLY A 128 -5.73 -17.76 -30.72
N LEU A 129 -6.82 -17.86 -29.96
CA LEU A 129 -8.12 -17.23 -30.26
C LEU A 129 -8.48 -16.06 -29.32
N SER A 130 -7.65 -15.73 -28.34
CA SER A 130 -7.89 -14.59 -27.44
C SER A 130 -7.09 -13.36 -27.85
N SER A 131 -7.59 -12.16 -27.52
CA SER A 131 -6.79 -10.94 -27.49
C SER A 131 -6.02 -10.81 -26.18
N ASP A 132 -5.24 -9.73 -26.03
CA ASP A 132 -4.53 -9.41 -24.79
C ASP A 132 -5.50 -9.37 -23.61
N ILE A 133 -5.07 -9.85 -22.44
CA ILE A 133 -5.92 -9.88 -21.22
C ILE A 133 -6.35 -8.47 -20.78
N GLY A 134 -5.50 -7.46 -21.00
CA GLY A 134 -5.80 -6.06 -20.71
C GLY A 134 -6.99 -5.50 -21.49
N ASP A 135 -7.36 -6.10 -22.64
CA ASP A 135 -8.55 -5.71 -23.40
C ASP A 135 -9.87 -6.01 -22.66
N TYR A 136 -9.81 -6.86 -21.64
CA TYR A 136 -10.94 -7.25 -20.79
C TYR A 136 -10.97 -6.53 -19.44
N SER A 137 -10.13 -5.53 -19.23
CA SER A 137 -10.12 -4.68 -18.02
C SER A 137 -10.33 -3.22 -18.39
N LEU A 138 -11.42 -2.61 -17.91
CA LEU A 138 -11.67 -1.18 -18.10
C LEU A 138 -10.54 -0.33 -17.53
N MET A 139 -10.00 -0.70 -16.34
CA MET A 139 -8.91 0.04 -15.71
C MET A 139 -7.62 -0.01 -16.54
N ALA A 140 -7.29 -1.16 -17.13
CA ALA A 140 -6.13 -1.29 -18.03
C ALA A 140 -6.35 -0.47 -19.31
N LYS A 141 -7.53 -0.57 -19.93
CA LYS A 141 -7.87 0.13 -21.18
C LYS A 141 -7.88 1.64 -20.99
N ALA A 142 -8.56 2.13 -19.93
CA ALA A 142 -8.60 3.55 -19.59
C ALA A 142 -7.19 4.09 -19.25
N SER A 143 -6.37 3.35 -18.52
CA SER A 143 -4.99 3.73 -18.22
C SER A 143 -4.14 3.89 -19.49
N ASN A 144 -4.28 2.97 -20.45
CA ASN A 144 -3.58 3.06 -21.74
C ASN A 144 -4.01 4.29 -22.55
N ALA A 145 -5.28 4.71 -22.41
CA ALA A 145 -5.83 5.89 -23.08
C ALA A 145 -5.63 7.20 -22.30
N GLY A 146 -5.04 7.16 -21.09
CA GLY A 146 -4.90 8.32 -20.20
C GLY A 146 -6.22 8.89 -19.73
N LYS A 147 -7.21 8.03 -19.46
CA LYS A 147 -8.60 8.39 -19.14
C LYS A 147 -8.97 7.97 -17.73
N PHE A 148 -9.86 8.72 -17.11
CA PHE A 148 -10.39 8.41 -15.78
C PHE A 148 -11.76 9.04 -15.58
N MET A 149 -12.62 8.35 -14.87
CA MET A 149 -13.80 8.88 -14.19
C MET A 149 -14.13 8.03 -12.96
N ARG A 150 -14.91 8.57 -12.05
CA ARG A 150 -15.48 7.79 -10.93
C ARG A 150 -16.57 6.84 -11.44
N PRO A 151 -16.84 5.74 -10.70
CA PRO A 151 -17.96 4.87 -11.05
C PRO A 151 -19.29 5.65 -11.06
N VAL A 152 -20.15 5.28 -11.99
CA VAL A 152 -21.51 5.83 -12.12
C VAL A 152 -22.51 4.68 -12.10
N ASP A 153 -23.75 4.96 -11.70
CA ASP A 153 -24.81 3.95 -11.79
C ASP A 153 -25.24 3.79 -13.26
N ALA A 154 -24.67 2.78 -13.91
CA ALA A 154 -24.94 2.42 -15.31
C ALA A 154 -25.33 0.93 -15.45
N GLY A 155 -25.95 0.37 -14.40
CA GLY A 155 -26.37 -1.02 -14.36
C GLY A 155 -25.20 -2.00 -14.54
N ASN A 156 -25.29 -2.90 -15.51
CA ASN A 156 -24.26 -3.91 -15.79
C ASN A 156 -23.06 -3.38 -16.60
N SER A 157 -22.99 -2.08 -16.88
CA SER A 157 -21.84 -1.49 -17.58
C SER A 157 -20.57 -1.60 -16.75
N PRO A 158 -19.38 -1.82 -17.36
CA PRO A 158 -18.10 -1.70 -16.66
C PRO A 158 -17.89 -0.36 -15.95
N LEU A 159 -18.58 0.71 -16.37
CA LEU A 159 -18.54 2.03 -15.72
C LEU A 159 -19.08 2.02 -14.28
N SER A 160 -19.93 1.06 -13.92
CA SER A 160 -20.46 0.92 -12.55
C SER A 160 -19.47 0.31 -11.57
N THR A 161 -18.42 -0.35 -12.06
CA THR A 161 -17.46 -1.13 -11.25
C THR A 161 -16.03 -0.61 -11.33
N ILE A 162 -15.86 0.68 -11.70
CA ILE A 162 -14.53 1.31 -11.75
C ILE A 162 -13.91 1.26 -10.33
N ALA A 163 -12.80 0.52 -10.20
CA ALA A 163 -11.99 0.49 -8.99
C ALA A 163 -10.81 1.46 -9.14
N TYR A 164 -10.62 2.33 -8.17
CA TYR A 164 -9.58 3.35 -8.20
C TYR A 164 -9.02 3.67 -6.82
N ALA A 165 -7.84 4.24 -6.83
CA ALA A 165 -7.16 4.79 -5.67
C ALA A 165 -6.55 6.15 -6.03
N PHE A 166 -5.53 6.60 -5.28
CA PHE A 166 -4.93 7.90 -5.46
C PHE A 166 -3.40 7.84 -5.45
N HIS A 167 -2.82 8.82 -6.13
CA HIS A 167 -1.49 9.33 -5.83
C HIS A 167 -1.64 10.64 -5.08
N PHE A 168 -0.75 10.95 -4.14
CA PHE A 168 -0.74 12.21 -3.43
C PHE A 168 0.63 12.57 -2.85
N ASP A 169 0.80 13.83 -2.51
CA ASP A 169 1.98 14.30 -1.78
C ASP A 169 1.86 13.93 -0.30
N ALA A 170 2.80 13.12 0.21
CA ALA A 170 2.76 12.61 1.58
C ALA A 170 2.84 13.73 2.64
N GLY A 171 3.61 14.78 2.36
CA GLY A 171 3.71 15.93 3.27
C GLY A 171 2.40 16.72 3.35
N LEU A 172 1.79 16.98 2.20
CA LEU A 172 0.49 17.67 2.14
C LEU A 172 -0.63 16.80 2.76
N TYR A 173 -0.55 15.47 2.61
CA TYR A 173 -1.51 14.60 3.25
C TYR A 173 -1.39 14.60 4.77
N ALA A 174 -0.18 14.58 5.32
CA ALA A 174 0.02 14.69 6.77
C ALA A 174 -0.55 16.00 7.32
N LEU A 175 -0.34 17.14 6.63
CA LEU A 175 -0.91 18.44 6.99
C LEU A 175 -2.45 18.45 6.91
N PHE A 176 -3.00 17.84 5.87
CA PHE A 176 -4.45 17.70 5.72
C PHE A 176 -5.09 16.89 6.86
N LEU A 177 -4.46 15.76 7.22
CA LEU A 177 -4.91 14.91 8.33
C LEU A 177 -4.75 15.59 9.68
N ARG A 178 -3.68 16.39 9.86
CA ARG A 178 -3.47 17.20 11.06
C ARG A 178 -4.64 18.17 11.26
N ASP A 179 -4.96 18.98 10.25
CA ASP A 179 -6.10 19.90 10.32
C ASP A 179 -7.40 19.15 10.67
N HIS A 180 -7.58 17.96 10.09
CA HIS A 180 -8.76 17.14 10.31
C HIS A 180 -8.83 16.58 11.74
N ALA A 181 -7.71 16.19 12.32
CA ALA A 181 -7.61 15.65 13.67
C ALA A 181 -7.71 16.75 14.75
N GLU A 182 -7.02 17.88 14.56
CA GLU A 182 -7.04 19.01 15.50
C GLU A 182 -8.46 19.60 15.63
N LYS A 183 -9.22 19.70 14.52
CA LYS A 183 -10.65 20.08 14.55
C LYS A 183 -11.53 19.14 15.39
N ARG A 184 -11.06 17.92 15.68
CA ARG A 184 -11.75 16.90 16.51
C ARG A 184 -11.18 16.78 17.92
N GLY A 185 -10.36 17.76 18.34
CA GLY A 185 -9.86 17.83 19.70
C GLY A 185 -8.52 17.14 19.95
N VAL A 186 -7.82 16.68 18.92
CA VAL A 186 -6.44 16.18 19.07
C VAL A 186 -5.52 17.33 19.43
N THR A 187 -4.73 17.17 20.49
CA THR A 187 -3.73 18.14 20.90
C THR A 187 -2.37 17.80 20.29
N ARG A 188 -1.77 18.72 19.56
CA ARG A 188 -0.39 18.61 19.08
C ARG A 188 0.58 19.16 20.11
N ILE A 189 1.65 18.42 20.39
CA ILE A 189 2.83 18.92 21.13
C ILE A 189 4.03 18.85 20.20
N GLU A 190 4.65 20.01 19.94
CA GLU A 190 5.92 20.09 19.23
C GLU A 190 7.07 19.83 20.20
N GLY A 191 7.95 18.90 19.88
CA GLY A 191 9.16 18.62 20.63
C GLY A 191 9.72 17.23 20.32
N LYS A 192 11.03 17.12 20.49
CA LYS A 192 11.77 15.88 20.31
C LYS A 192 11.75 15.07 21.62
N ILE A 193 11.34 13.81 21.54
CA ILE A 193 11.42 12.88 22.66
C ILE A 193 12.88 12.45 22.83
N ILE A 194 13.38 12.55 24.06
CA ILE A 194 14.75 12.21 24.43
C ILE A 194 14.84 11.02 25.37
N ASP A 195 13.75 10.69 26.09
CA ASP A 195 13.72 9.58 27.02
C ASP A 195 12.31 8.96 27.11
N VAL A 196 12.26 7.69 27.51
CA VAL A 196 11.03 6.89 27.70
C VAL A 196 11.08 6.24 29.07
N HIS A 197 10.16 6.61 29.94
CA HIS A 197 10.10 6.07 31.30
C HIS A 197 9.13 4.87 31.34
N GLN A 198 9.61 3.78 31.93
CA GLN A 198 8.85 2.55 32.14
C GLN A 198 8.60 2.33 33.63
N ARG A 199 7.45 1.79 33.96
CA ARG A 199 7.14 1.33 35.33
C ARG A 199 8.09 0.20 35.70
N SER A 200 8.70 0.28 36.87
CA SER A 200 9.63 -0.72 37.37
C SER A 200 8.98 -2.07 37.68
N THR A 201 7.68 -2.08 37.96
CA THR A 201 6.91 -3.25 38.38
C THR A 201 6.58 -4.21 37.23
N ASP A 202 6.27 -3.69 36.05
CA ASP A 202 5.74 -4.47 34.92
C ASP A 202 6.32 -4.05 33.56
N GLY A 203 7.09 -2.95 33.55
CA GLY A 203 7.75 -2.41 32.37
C GLY A 203 6.80 -1.81 31.34
N PHE A 204 5.58 -1.44 31.72
CA PHE A 204 4.70 -0.61 30.88
C PHE A 204 5.31 0.76 30.70
N VAL A 205 5.09 1.40 29.55
CA VAL A 205 5.50 2.77 29.33
C VAL A 205 4.60 3.68 30.16
N GLU A 206 5.20 4.50 31.03
CA GLU A 206 4.51 5.45 31.88
C GLU A 206 4.41 6.83 31.23
N SER A 207 5.51 7.27 30.64
CA SER A 207 5.61 8.60 30.03
C SER A 207 6.77 8.69 29.04
N VAL A 208 6.72 9.74 28.21
CA VAL A 208 7.81 10.17 27.37
C VAL A 208 8.29 11.55 27.81
N GLN A 209 9.60 11.80 27.75
CA GLN A 209 10.21 13.07 28.10
C GLN A 209 10.72 13.80 26.86
N LEU A 210 10.35 15.07 26.72
CA LEU A 210 10.80 15.94 25.64
C LEU A 210 12.05 16.72 26.05
N GLU A 211 12.83 17.15 25.07
CA GLU A 211 14.10 17.88 25.26
C GLU A 211 14.02 19.14 26.15
N ARG A 212 12.83 19.76 26.26
CA ARG A 212 12.58 20.92 27.13
C ARG A 212 12.12 20.56 28.55
N GLY A 213 12.28 19.28 28.94
CA GLY A 213 11.93 18.80 30.26
C GLY A 213 10.44 18.46 30.46
N LEU A 214 9.61 18.69 29.45
CA LEU A 214 8.19 18.31 29.51
C LEU A 214 8.04 16.78 29.53
N ARG A 215 7.35 16.27 30.54
CA ARG A 215 6.99 14.86 30.65
C ARG A 215 5.52 14.69 30.29
N VAL A 216 5.22 13.74 29.38
CA VAL A 216 3.86 13.45 28.91
C VAL A 216 3.52 12.03 29.27
N GLU A 217 2.53 11.87 30.14
CA GLU A 217 2.01 10.56 30.59
C GLU A 217 0.82 10.12 29.74
N ALA A 218 0.67 8.82 29.56
CA ALA A 218 -0.52 8.23 28.95
C ALA A 218 -0.84 6.84 29.50
N ASP A 219 -2.05 6.39 29.21
CA ASP A 219 -2.49 5.03 29.50
C ASP A 219 -2.12 4.11 28.32
N LEU A 220 -2.31 4.59 27.08
CA LEU A 220 -1.98 3.91 25.83
C LEU A 220 -1.05 4.78 24.98
N PHE A 221 -0.01 4.16 24.43
CA PHE A 221 0.91 4.80 23.50
C PHE A 221 0.82 4.17 22.11
N ILE A 222 0.79 5.01 21.07
CA ILE A 222 0.88 4.55 19.68
C ILE A 222 2.23 4.99 19.13
N ASP A 223 3.07 4.04 18.77
CA ASP A 223 4.39 4.30 18.20
C ASP A 223 4.30 4.45 16.68
N CYS A 224 4.36 5.70 16.22
CA CYS A 224 4.47 6.09 14.81
C CYS A 224 5.83 6.76 14.51
N SER A 225 6.87 6.45 15.29
CA SER A 225 8.18 7.10 15.25
C SER A 225 9.07 6.67 14.05
N GLY A 226 8.49 6.06 13.04
CA GLY A 226 9.19 5.64 11.84
C GLY A 226 10.12 4.44 12.08
N PHE A 227 11.15 4.29 11.27
CA PHE A 227 12.10 3.16 11.37
C PHE A 227 12.77 3.03 12.75
N GLN A 228 12.75 4.08 13.56
CA GLN A 228 13.37 4.06 14.88
C GLN A 228 12.63 3.15 15.86
N GLY A 229 11.30 3.02 15.75
CA GLY A 229 10.49 2.27 16.68
C GLY A 229 10.78 2.67 18.13
N LEU A 230 10.67 3.98 18.43
CA LEU A 230 11.18 4.58 19.65
C LEU A 230 10.63 3.94 20.92
N LEU A 231 9.37 3.56 20.92
CA LEU A 231 8.72 2.89 22.04
C LEU A 231 8.76 1.38 21.89
N ILE A 232 8.31 0.86 20.73
CA ILE A 232 8.14 -0.58 20.53
C ILE A 232 9.47 -1.32 20.49
N GLU A 233 10.54 -0.71 19.94
CA GLU A 233 11.84 -1.36 19.84
C GLU A 233 12.84 -0.82 20.87
N LYS A 234 13.09 0.52 20.89
CA LYS A 234 14.14 1.04 21.76
C LYS A 234 13.82 0.88 23.25
N ALA A 235 12.54 1.08 23.64
CA ALA A 235 12.12 0.91 25.02
C ALA A 235 11.71 -0.56 25.31
N LEU A 236 10.79 -1.15 24.53
CA LEU A 236 10.21 -2.47 24.84
C LEU A 236 10.95 -3.65 24.22
N ARG A 237 11.83 -3.43 23.25
CA ARG A 237 12.65 -4.48 22.60
C ARG A 237 11.80 -5.60 22.00
N ALA A 238 10.76 -5.22 21.26
CA ALA A 238 9.83 -6.16 20.62
C ALA A 238 10.50 -7.13 19.65
N GLY A 239 11.68 -6.78 19.12
CA GLY A 239 12.45 -7.55 18.16
C GLY A 239 11.90 -7.40 16.73
N TYR A 240 12.70 -7.85 15.76
CA TYR A 240 12.41 -7.70 14.33
C TYR A 240 12.57 -9.03 13.61
N GLU A 241 11.72 -9.31 12.64
CA GLU A 241 11.83 -10.41 11.70
C GLU A 241 12.29 -9.86 10.35
N ASP A 242 13.49 -10.19 9.96
CA ASP A 242 14.16 -9.70 8.74
C ASP A 242 13.86 -10.63 7.56
N TRP A 243 13.40 -10.06 6.45
CA TRP A 243 13.05 -10.77 5.22
C TRP A 243 13.95 -10.44 4.03
N SER A 244 15.15 -9.91 4.30
CA SER A 244 16.12 -9.55 3.25
C SER A 244 16.50 -10.71 2.32
N ASN A 245 16.34 -11.96 2.77
CA ASN A 245 16.54 -13.15 1.95
C ASN A 245 15.47 -13.34 0.85
N HIS A 246 14.28 -12.76 1.02
CA HIS A 246 13.19 -12.83 0.04
C HIS A 246 12.97 -11.51 -0.70
N LEU A 247 13.24 -10.39 -0.05
CA LEU A 247 13.12 -9.03 -0.56
C LEU A 247 14.46 -8.31 -0.32
N PRO A 248 15.44 -8.50 -1.23
CA PRO A 248 16.84 -8.16 -0.97
C PRO A 248 17.15 -6.65 -1.03
N CYS A 249 16.22 -5.84 -1.55
CA CYS A 249 16.41 -4.40 -1.58
C CYS A 249 16.43 -3.82 -0.16
N ASN A 250 17.43 -2.98 0.12
CA ASN A 250 17.66 -2.40 1.44
C ASN A 250 17.90 -0.89 1.42
N ARG A 251 17.78 -0.28 0.25
CA ARG A 251 17.96 1.17 0.04
C ARG A 251 16.98 1.71 -0.98
N ALA A 252 16.72 3.00 -0.87
CA ALA A 252 16.08 3.76 -1.92
C ALA A 252 16.75 5.12 -2.08
N VAL A 253 16.77 5.64 -3.29
CA VAL A 253 17.07 7.03 -3.59
C VAL A 253 15.85 7.68 -4.23
N ALA A 254 15.45 8.87 -3.79
CA ALA A 254 14.25 9.56 -4.25
C ALA A 254 14.59 10.97 -4.77
N VAL A 255 13.98 11.34 -5.91
CA VAL A 255 14.12 12.66 -6.53
C VAL A 255 12.80 13.06 -7.17
N PRO A 256 12.16 14.17 -6.76
CA PRO A 256 11.03 14.72 -7.49
C PRO A 256 11.52 15.38 -8.80
N CYS A 257 10.71 15.32 -9.87
CA CYS A 257 10.97 16.03 -11.11
C CYS A 257 9.74 16.82 -11.58
N GLU A 258 9.95 17.71 -12.55
CA GLU A 258 8.87 18.41 -13.23
C GLU A 258 7.82 17.45 -13.77
N GLY A 259 6.56 17.85 -13.75
CA GLY A 259 5.43 17.03 -14.23
C GLY A 259 5.36 17.01 -15.76
N ASP A 260 4.72 15.96 -16.29
CA ASP A 260 4.35 15.87 -17.70
C ASP A 260 3.10 16.70 -17.99
N ALA A 261 2.87 17.01 -19.27
CA ALA A 261 1.63 17.59 -19.73
C ALA A 261 0.42 16.70 -19.45
N ASP A 262 0.59 15.37 -19.59
CA ASP A 262 -0.42 14.38 -19.24
C ASP A 262 -0.12 13.75 -17.88
N ILE A 263 -1.15 13.54 -17.08
CA ILE A 263 -1.10 12.86 -15.78
C ILE A 263 -1.61 11.42 -16.01
N PRO A 264 -0.76 10.39 -16.17
CA PRO A 264 -1.25 9.03 -16.37
C PRO A 264 -1.94 8.50 -15.11
N PRO A 265 -3.12 7.85 -15.22
CA PRO A 265 -3.86 7.34 -14.07
C PRO A 265 -3.31 6.01 -13.55
N PHE A 266 -2.00 5.88 -13.41
CA PHE A 266 -1.34 4.68 -12.89
C PHE A 266 0.08 4.97 -12.37
N THR A 267 0.52 4.16 -11.42
CA THR A 267 1.92 4.11 -11.02
C THR A 267 2.71 3.30 -12.06
N ARG A 268 3.91 3.77 -12.42
CA ARG A 268 4.84 2.97 -13.23
C ARG A 268 5.97 2.44 -12.35
N SER A 269 6.16 1.12 -12.37
CA SER A 269 7.25 0.39 -11.74
C SER A 269 8.15 -0.18 -12.82
N THR A 270 9.38 0.32 -12.94
CA THR A 270 10.34 -0.12 -13.96
C THR A 270 11.49 -0.87 -13.31
N ALA A 271 11.67 -2.15 -13.65
CA ALA A 271 12.80 -2.93 -13.17
C ALA A 271 14.12 -2.36 -13.71
N ARG A 272 15.13 -2.25 -12.85
CA ARG A 272 16.47 -1.77 -13.13
C ARG A 272 17.49 -2.88 -12.88
N THR A 273 18.76 -2.58 -12.99
CA THR A 273 19.84 -3.58 -12.87
C THR A 273 19.86 -4.28 -11.50
N ALA A 274 19.56 -3.55 -10.41
CA ALA A 274 19.62 -4.09 -9.04
C ALA A 274 18.43 -3.67 -8.18
N GLY A 275 17.22 -3.71 -8.73
CA GLY A 275 15.98 -3.29 -8.09
C GLY A 275 15.02 -2.65 -9.07
N TRP A 276 14.23 -1.64 -8.63
CA TRP A 276 13.18 -1.06 -9.45
C TRP A 276 12.93 0.42 -9.15
N GLN A 277 12.50 1.17 -10.17
CA GLN A 277 12.20 2.59 -10.10
C GLN A 277 10.69 2.82 -10.13
N TRP A 278 10.17 3.60 -9.17
CA TRP A 278 8.78 4.10 -9.21
C TRP A 278 8.69 5.44 -9.92
N ARG A 279 7.52 5.68 -10.51
CA ARG A 279 7.09 6.96 -11.03
C ARG A 279 5.63 7.20 -10.64
N ILE A 280 5.38 8.25 -9.84
CA ILE A 280 4.09 8.62 -9.26
C ILE A 280 3.73 10.01 -9.76
N PRO A 281 2.74 10.15 -10.67
CA PRO A 281 2.34 11.44 -11.22
C PRO A 281 1.41 12.18 -10.27
N LEU A 282 1.74 13.44 -9.96
CA LEU A 282 0.93 14.37 -9.16
C LEU A 282 0.56 15.58 -10.02
N GLN A 283 -0.34 16.45 -9.52
CA GLN A 283 -0.74 17.64 -10.26
C GLN A 283 0.38 18.67 -10.46
N HIS A 284 1.36 18.73 -9.55
CA HIS A 284 2.42 19.76 -9.53
C HIS A 284 3.84 19.21 -9.79
N ARG A 285 4.04 17.90 -9.73
CA ARG A 285 5.34 17.25 -9.90
C ARG A 285 5.17 15.75 -10.14
N VAL A 286 6.24 15.07 -10.47
CA VAL A 286 6.29 13.60 -10.45
C VAL A 286 7.21 13.15 -9.33
N GLY A 287 6.72 12.25 -8.47
CA GLY A 287 7.53 11.53 -7.50
C GLY A 287 8.27 10.39 -8.18
N ASN A 288 9.59 10.34 -8.03
CA ASN A 288 10.41 9.24 -8.55
C ASN A 288 11.34 8.73 -7.46
N GLY A 289 11.69 7.45 -7.55
CA GLY A 289 12.76 6.90 -6.77
C GLY A 289 13.13 5.51 -7.25
N TYR A 290 14.31 5.07 -6.83
CA TYR A 290 14.88 3.77 -7.14
C TYR A 290 15.09 2.99 -5.85
N VAL A 291 14.35 1.89 -5.68
CA VAL A 291 14.55 0.88 -4.62
C VAL A 291 15.61 -0.09 -5.13
N TYR A 292 16.68 -0.31 -4.39
CA TYR A 292 17.81 -1.11 -4.85
C TYR A 292 18.48 -1.91 -3.72
N CYS A 293 19.23 -2.93 -4.12
CA CYS A 293 20.05 -3.72 -3.24
C CYS A 293 21.51 -3.22 -3.26
N SER A 294 22.00 -2.76 -2.12
CA SER A 294 23.35 -2.17 -2.02
C SER A 294 24.49 -3.18 -2.15
N GLU A 295 24.19 -4.49 -2.19
CA GLU A 295 25.17 -5.53 -2.48
C GLU A 295 25.49 -5.62 -3.99
N PHE A 296 24.59 -5.13 -4.86
CA PHE A 296 24.71 -5.25 -6.32
C PHE A 296 24.93 -3.93 -7.02
N ILE A 297 24.73 -2.79 -6.36
CA ILE A 297 24.91 -1.46 -6.93
C ILE A 297 25.24 -0.45 -5.82
N SER A 298 26.15 0.49 -6.13
CA SER A 298 26.49 1.59 -5.20
C SER A 298 25.38 2.66 -5.12
N ASP A 299 25.43 3.46 -4.07
CA ASP A 299 24.50 4.60 -3.89
C ASP A 299 24.65 5.62 -5.05
N ASP A 300 25.88 5.90 -5.49
CA ASP A 300 26.15 6.84 -6.59
C ASP A 300 25.63 6.34 -7.95
N GLU A 301 25.84 5.05 -8.26
CA GLU A 301 25.32 4.44 -9.49
C GLU A 301 23.80 4.39 -9.48
N ALA A 302 23.18 4.13 -8.32
CA ALA A 302 21.72 4.15 -8.17
C ALA A 302 21.16 5.55 -8.40
N ALA A 303 21.80 6.59 -7.84
CA ALA A 303 21.43 7.98 -8.07
C ALA A 303 21.60 8.40 -9.53
N ALA A 304 22.72 8.06 -10.15
CA ALA A 304 22.97 8.34 -11.58
C ALA A 304 21.93 7.65 -12.47
N THR A 305 21.60 6.38 -12.18
CA THR A 305 20.56 5.64 -12.89
C THR A 305 19.20 6.33 -12.75
N LEU A 306 18.81 6.75 -11.55
CA LEU A 306 17.56 7.45 -11.33
C LEU A 306 17.50 8.76 -12.10
N LEU A 307 18.54 9.60 -11.98
CA LEU A 307 18.62 10.91 -12.64
C LEU A 307 18.56 10.80 -14.16
N ALA A 308 19.25 9.82 -14.76
CA ALA A 308 19.24 9.56 -16.19
C ALA A 308 17.88 9.08 -16.73
N ASN A 309 16.96 8.65 -15.84
CA ASN A 309 15.64 8.10 -16.19
C ASN A 309 14.47 8.94 -15.65
N LEU A 310 14.71 10.19 -15.26
CA LEU A 310 13.65 11.14 -14.97
C LEU A 310 12.94 11.58 -16.25
N GLY A 311 11.65 11.85 -16.18
CA GLY A 311 10.87 12.36 -17.31
C GLY A 311 10.90 13.88 -17.47
N GLY A 312 11.52 14.60 -16.52
CA GLY A 312 11.64 16.07 -16.50
C GLY A 312 12.82 16.48 -15.64
N LYS A 313 13.05 17.79 -15.52
CA LYS A 313 14.14 18.35 -14.71
C LYS A 313 13.96 18.00 -13.23
N ALA A 314 15.04 17.56 -12.57
CA ALA A 314 15.05 17.30 -11.12
C ALA A 314 14.72 18.60 -10.35
N LEU A 315 13.86 18.49 -9.34
CA LEU A 315 13.42 19.59 -8.48
C LEU A 315 14.15 19.64 -7.12
N ALA A 316 14.93 18.61 -6.80
CA ALA A 316 15.71 18.52 -5.57
C ALA A 316 16.91 17.58 -5.77
N GLU A 317 17.86 17.64 -4.84
CA GLU A 317 18.97 16.70 -4.76
C GLU A 317 18.49 15.29 -4.38
N PRO A 318 19.20 14.22 -4.80
CA PRO A 318 18.89 12.86 -4.42
C PRO A 318 18.89 12.64 -2.91
N ARG A 319 17.80 12.08 -2.38
CA ARG A 319 17.67 11.73 -0.98
C ARG A 319 17.72 10.21 -0.80
N PHE A 320 18.71 9.75 -0.03
CA PHE A 320 18.91 8.33 0.27
C PHE A 320 18.14 7.91 1.51
N ILE A 321 17.56 6.72 1.46
CA ILE A 321 16.80 6.09 2.54
C ILE A 321 17.35 4.68 2.72
N LYS A 322 17.67 4.31 3.97
CA LYS A 322 18.10 2.96 4.35
C LYS A 322 16.96 2.29 5.11
N PHE A 323 16.72 1.02 4.81
CA PHE A 323 15.69 0.24 5.47
C PHE A 323 16.06 -1.24 5.51
N THR A 324 15.38 -1.99 6.36
CA THR A 324 15.36 -3.45 6.37
C THR A 324 13.92 -3.89 6.14
N THR A 325 13.70 -4.73 5.11
CA THR A 325 12.37 -5.28 4.85
C THR A 325 12.04 -6.33 5.90
N GLY A 326 10.84 -6.24 6.49
CA GLY A 326 10.40 -7.11 7.55
C GLY A 326 9.41 -6.44 8.48
N HIS A 327 9.18 -7.04 9.64
CA HIS A 327 8.24 -6.53 10.63
C HIS A 327 8.68 -6.78 12.07
N ARG A 328 8.08 -6.06 13.03
CA ARG A 328 8.27 -6.33 14.46
C ARG A 328 7.69 -7.70 14.81
N LYS A 329 8.39 -8.47 15.66
CA LYS A 329 7.86 -9.73 16.18
C LYS A 329 6.60 -9.54 17.01
N LYS A 330 6.46 -8.34 17.60
CA LYS A 330 5.23 -7.87 18.27
C LYS A 330 4.89 -6.47 17.76
N TYR A 331 3.75 -6.31 17.17
CA TYR A 331 3.18 -5.01 16.79
C TYR A 331 2.54 -4.30 17.97
N TRP A 332 2.06 -5.07 18.92
CA TRP A 332 1.52 -4.63 20.19
C TRP A 332 2.22 -5.36 21.34
N ASP A 333 2.87 -4.60 22.20
CA ASP A 333 3.49 -5.12 23.45
C ASP A 333 3.11 -4.19 24.62
N LYS A 334 2.58 -4.75 25.69
CA LYS A 334 2.09 -4.02 26.87
C LYS A 334 1.08 -2.94 26.49
N ASN A 335 1.35 -1.67 26.82
CA ASN A 335 0.51 -0.52 26.43
C ASN A 335 1.06 0.26 25.24
N VAL A 336 1.84 -0.37 24.39
CA VAL A 336 2.39 0.24 23.16
C VAL A 336 1.94 -0.52 21.94
N VAL A 337 1.37 0.20 20.96
CA VAL A 337 1.00 -0.33 19.65
C VAL A 337 1.83 0.40 18.58
N ALA A 338 2.58 -0.34 17.77
CA ALA A 338 3.33 0.21 16.65
C ALA A 338 2.49 0.26 15.39
N ILE A 339 2.46 1.41 14.71
CA ILE A 339 1.73 1.62 13.45
C ILE A 339 2.63 2.34 12.44
N GLY A 340 2.61 1.89 11.19
CA GLY A 340 3.44 2.41 10.11
C GLY A 340 4.87 1.85 10.17
N LEU A 341 5.87 2.67 9.82
CA LEU A 341 7.25 2.20 9.70
C LEU A 341 7.86 1.70 11.03
N SER A 342 7.29 2.04 12.17
CA SER A 342 7.68 1.49 13.47
C SER A 342 7.26 0.04 13.65
N SER A 343 6.20 -0.40 12.98
CA SER A 343 5.70 -1.78 13.01
C SER A 343 6.41 -2.70 12.04
N GLY A 344 7.01 -2.15 10.99
CA GLY A 344 7.71 -2.86 9.94
C GLY A 344 7.73 -2.10 8.63
N PHE A 345 8.45 -2.64 7.66
CA PHE A 345 8.55 -2.04 6.34
C PHE A 345 8.55 -3.10 5.24
N MET A 346 7.80 -2.85 4.21
CA MET A 346 7.91 -3.50 2.91
C MET A 346 7.97 -2.43 1.83
N GLU A 347 8.78 -2.68 0.82
CA GLU A 347 8.90 -1.77 -0.32
C GLU A 347 7.55 -1.51 -0.99
N PRO A 348 7.30 -0.27 -1.48
CA PRO A 348 5.97 0.13 -1.94
C PRO A 348 5.64 -0.32 -3.37
N LEU A 349 6.11 -1.53 -3.77
CA LEU A 349 5.96 -2.07 -5.12
C LEU A 349 4.49 -2.17 -5.54
N GLU A 350 3.62 -2.61 -4.63
CA GLU A 350 2.18 -2.73 -4.82
C GLU A 350 1.38 -1.66 -4.05
N SER A 351 2.06 -0.60 -3.57
CA SER A 351 1.43 0.57 -2.91
C SER A 351 0.65 0.23 -1.64
N THR A 352 1.14 -0.72 -0.84
CA THR A 352 0.45 -1.25 0.35
C THR A 352 0.76 -0.50 1.64
N SER A 353 1.75 0.41 1.66
CA SER A 353 2.23 1.06 2.89
C SER A 353 1.12 1.79 3.66
N ILE A 354 0.30 2.59 2.97
CA ILE A 354 -0.83 3.30 3.60
C ILE A 354 -1.92 2.33 4.07
N TRP A 355 -2.19 1.28 3.29
CA TRP A 355 -3.16 0.26 3.70
C TRP A 355 -2.71 -0.47 4.98
N MET A 356 -1.43 -0.79 5.14
CA MET A 356 -0.92 -1.42 6.36
C MET A 356 -1.14 -0.53 7.60
N ILE A 357 -0.98 0.79 7.45
CA ILE A 357 -1.33 1.76 8.50
C ILE A 357 -2.84 1.68 8.82
N GLN A 358 -3.68 1.70 7.79
CA GLN A 358 -5.14 1.64 7.93
C GLN A 358 -5.61 0.32 8.55
N SER A 359 -5.00 -0.81 8.18
CA SER A 359 -5.27 -2.11 8.79
C SER A 359 -4.88 -2.12 10.27
N GLY A 360 -3.67 -1.66 10.60
CA GLY A 360 -3.23 -1.53 12.00
C GLY A 360 -4.19 -0.71 12.85
N ILE A 361 -4.64 0.44 12.36
CA ILE A 361 -5.64 1.29 13.04
C ILE A 361 -6.98 0.57 13.18
N SER A 362 -7.48 -0.06 12.11
CA SER A 362 -8.78 -0.75 12.12
C SER A 362 -8.77 -1.95 13.07
N ARG A 363 -7.67 -2.71 13.08
CA ARG A 363 -7.49 -3.85 14.00
C ARG A 363 -7.35 -3.40 15.46
N LEU A 364 -6.68 -2.24 15.71
CA LEU A 364 -6.63 -1.65 17.05
C LEU A 364 -8.02 -1.23 17.52
N LEU A 365 -8.79 -0.54 16.68
CA LEU A 365 -10.16 -0.13 17.02
C LEU A 365 -11.08 -1.33 17.29
N ALA A 366 -10.94 -2.42 16.53
CA ALA A 366 -11.71 -3.65 16.72
C ALA A 366 -11.31 -4.45 17.98
N ASN A 367 -10.13 -4.21 18.54
CA ASN A 367 -9.60 -4.83 19.77
C ASN A 367 -9.14 -3.76 20.75
N PHE A 368 -9.87 -2.64 20.85
CA PHE A 368 -9.44 -1.50 21.67
C PHE A 368 -9.34 -1.88 23.13
N PRO A 369 -8.18 -1.65 23.80
CA PRO A 369 -7.96 -2.13 25.16
C PRO A 369 -8.71 -1.32 26.22
N ASP A 370 -8.82 -1.91 27.39
CA ASP A 370 -9.02 -1.22 28.65
C ASP A 370 -7.69 -1.12 29.43
N LEU A 371 -7.75 -0.62 30.68
CA LEU A 371 -6.58 -0.44 31.54
C LEU A 371 -5.93 -1.77 32.01
N ASP A 372 -6.58 -2.92 31.77
CA ASP A 372 -6.01 -4.23 32.09
C ASP A 372 -5.03 -4.73 31.03
N PHE A 373 -5.14 -4.21 29.80
CA PHE A 373 -4.32 -4.63 28.68
C PHE A 373 -4.24 -6.16 28.56
N ALA A 374 -5.40 -6.80 28.45
CA ALA A 374 -5.52 -8.25 28.43
C ALA A 374 -4.59 -8.86 27.38
N PRO A 375 -3.68 -9.81 27.75
CA PRO A 375 -2.72 -10.38 26.80
C PRO A 375 -3.33 -11.06 25.59
N VAL A 376 -4.59 -11.53 25.70
CA VAL A 376 -5.32 -12.18 24.60
C VAL A 376 -5.60 -11.21 23.44
N ASP A 377 -5.87 -9.94 23.73
CA ASP A 377 -6.15 -8.92 22.71
C ASP A 377 -4.88 -8.56 21.93
N ALA A 378 -3.78 -8.34 22.64
CA ALA A 378 -2.47 -8.14 22.02
C ALA A 378 -2.03 -9.36 21.18
N ALA A 379 -2.23 -10.57 21.71
CA ALA A 379 -1.90 -11.81 20.98
C ALA A 379 -2.72 -11.94 19.70
N ARG A 380 -4.01 -11.62 19.74
CA ARG A 380 -4.90 -11.63 18.56
C ARG A 380 -4.46 -10.58 17.54
N TYR A 381 -4.22 -9.35 17.98
CA TYR A 381 -3.76 -8.25 17.14
C TYR A 381 -2.46 -8.62 16.42
N ASN A 382 -1.47 -9.10 17.17
CA ASN A 382 -0.17 -9.51 16.62
C ASN A 382 -0.29 -10.63 15.59
N ARG A 383 -1.11 -11.65 15.85
CA ARG A 383 -1.33 -12.77 14.92
C ARG A 383 -1.96 -12.32 13.62
N VAL A 384 -3.02 -11.49 13.69
CA VAL A 384 -3.73 -11.04 12.48
C VAL A 384 -2.83 -10.19 11.60
N LEU A 385 -2.13 -9.19 12.19
CA LEU A 385 -1.21 -8.35 11.41
C LEU A 385 -0.03 -9.13 10.85
N LYS A 386 0.49 -10.11 11.58
CA LYS A 386 1.55 -10.98 11.07
C LYS A 386 1.09 -11.71 9.82
N THR A 387 -0.09 -12.34 9.84
CA THR A 387 -0.66 -13.04 8.69
C THR A 387 -0.84 -12.11 7.50
N GLU A 388 -1.48 -10.95 7.68
CA GLU A 388 -1.68 -9.95 6.62
C GLU A 388 -0.33 -9.49 6.01
N THR A 389 0.68 -9.27 6.84
CA THR A 389 2.00 -8.81 6.41
C THR A 389 2.74 -9.89 5.61
N GLU A 390 2.66 -11.16 6.06
CA GLU A 390 3.24 -12.32 5.35
C GLU A 390 2.57 -12.56 3.99
N GLU A 391 1.26 -12.39 3.89
CA GLU A 391 0.50 -12.51 2.64
C GLU A 391 0.93 -11.45 1.62
N ILE A 392 1.14 -10.21 2.06
CA ILE A 392 1.66 -9.14 1.20
C ILE A 392 3.11 -9.44 0.80
N ARG A 393 3.97 -9.88 1.73
CA ARG A 393 5.34 -10.28 1.43
C ARG A 393 5.36 -11.30 0.29
N ASP A 394 4.55 -12.35 0.37
CA ASP A 394 4.53 -13.41 -0.63
C ASP A 394 4.13 -12.88 -2.01
N PHE A 395 3.18 -11.96 -2.05
CA PHE A 395 2.79 -11.30 -3.31
C PHE A 395 3.92 -10.41 -3.87
N LEU A 396 4.66 -9.68 -3.03
CA LEU A 396 5.82 -8.92 -3.48
C LEU A 396 6.95 -9.83 -3.97
N VAL A 397 7.23 -10.92 -3.24
CA VAL A 397 8.26 -11.92 -3.60
C VAL A 397 7.96 -12.55 -4.97
N LEU A 398 6.68 -12.77 -5.31
CA LEU A 398 6.28 -13.29 -6.62
C LEU A 398 6.85 -12.44 -7.77
N HIS A 399 6.84 -11.11 -7.66
CA HIS A 399 7.36 -10.21 -8.70
C HIS A 399 8.85 -10.41 -8.95
N TYR A 400 9.62 -10.65 -7.92
CA TYR A 400 11.06 -10.92 -8.02
C TYR A 400 11.35 -12.33 -8.49
N LYS A 401 10.60 -13.31 -7.99
CA LYS A 401 10.78 -14.73 -8.30
C LYS A 401 10.43 -15.07 -9.74
N ALA A 402 9.30 -14.57 -10.22
CA ALA A 402 8.75 -14.92 -11.54
C ALA A 402 9.35 -14.06 -12.66
N THR A 403 10.67 -13.92 -12.69
CA THR A 403 11.41 -13.16 -13.72
C THR A 403 12.16 -14.07 -14.66
N GLU A 404 12.26 -13.69 -15.94
CA GLU A 404 13.12 -14.32 -16.95
C GLU A 404 14.45 -13.54 -17.09
N ARG A 405 14.66 -12.45 -16.34
CA ARG A 405 15.87 -11.63 -16.44
C ARG A 405 17.11 -12.38 -15.97
N ASP A 406 18.16 -12.29 -16.77
CA ASP A 406 19.48 -12.89 -16.56
C ASP A 406 20.63 -11.89 -16.81
N ASP A 407 20.27 -10.60 -16.89
CA ASP A 407 21.17 -9.52 -17.27
C ASP A 407 21.93 -8.90 -16.10
N SER A 408 21.74 -9.41 -14.87
CA SER A 408 22.53 -9.04 -13.70
C SER A 408 22.49 -10.11 -12.60
N SER A 409 23.51 -10.15 -11.77
CA SER A 409 23.58 -11.05 -10.61
C SER A 409 22.45 -10.83 -9.59
N PHE A 410 21.91 -9.62 -9.51
CA PHE A 410 20.70 -9.34 -8.70
C PHE A 410 19.49 -10.15 -9.21
N TRP A 411 19.20 -10.11 -10.53
CA TRP A 411 18.07 -10.85 -11.08
C TRP A 411 18.32 -12.37 -11.10
N ASP A 412 19.59 -12.80 -11.23
CA ASP A 412 19.94 -14.21 -11.05
C ASP A 412 19.66 -14.69 -9.64
N TYR A 413 19.98 -13.88 -8.62
CA TYR A 413 19.61 -14.16 -7.24
C TYR A 413 18.09 -14.27 -7.07
N CYS A 414 17.34 -13.27 -7.54
CA CYS A 414 15.89 -13.24 -7.40
C CYS A 414 15.20 -14.44 -8.06
N ARG A 415 15.61 -14.79 -9.28
CA ARG A 415 15.05 -15.93 -10.03
C ARG A 415 15.30 -17.26 -9.32
N ASN A 416 16.45 -17.41 -8.67
CA ASN A 416 16.89 -18.69 -8.07
C ASN A 416 16.58 -18.78 -6.56
N MET A 417 16.15 -17.70 -5.89
CA MET A 417 15.88 -17.73 -4.45
C MET A 417 14.79 -18.74 -4.07
N VAL A 418 14.94 -19.32 -2.89
CA VAL A 418 13.89 -20.12 -2.26
C VAL A 418 12.79 -19.18 -1.80
N VAL A 419 11.55 -19.52 -2.07
CA VAL A 419 10.38 -18.73 -1.67
C VAL A 419 9.61 -19.42 -0.54
N PRO A 420 8.73 -18.68 0.19
CA PRO A 420 7.86 -19.29 1.19
C PRO A 420 6.98 -20.40 0.61
N ASP A 421 6.75 -21.48 1.35
CA ASP A 421 6.00 -22.67 0.90
C ASP A 421 4.63 -22.32 0.33
N ARG A 422 3.90 -21.38 0.97
CA ARG A 422 2.60 -20.91 0.48
C ARG A 422 2.70 -20.26 -0.90
N LEU A 423 3.74 -19.47 -1.16
CA LEU A 423 3.96 -18.89 -2.48
C LEU A 423 4.34 -19.95 -3.52
N ASP A 424 5.21 -20.92 -3.15
CA ASP A 424 5.58 -22.03 -4.03
C ASP A 424 4.35 -22.83 -4.45
N GLU A 425 3.46 -23.12 -3.51
CA GLU A 425 2.20 -23.81 -3.80
C GLU A 425 1.32 -23.02 -4.79
N LYS A 426 1.13 -21.71 -4.58
CA LYS A 426 0.36 -20.84 -5.49
C LYS A 426 0.97 -20.84 -6.90
N ILE A 427 2.29 -20.73 -7.03
CA ILE A 427 2.99 -20.78 -8.31
C ILE A 427 2.75 -22.14 -9.00
N ARG A 428 2.94 -23.23 -8.30
CA ARG A 428 2.77 -24.59 -8.85
C ARG A 428 1.35 -24.89 -9.27
N VAL A 429 0.36 -24.44 -8.50
CA VAL A 429 -1.07 -24.59 -8.87
C VAL A 429 -1.37 -23.77 -10.13
N PHE A 430 -0.84 -22.56 -10.23
CA PHE A 430 -0.99 -21.75 -11.43
C PHE A 430 -0.32 -22.39 -12.64
N GLU A 431 0.94 -22.83 -12.54
CA GLU A 431 1.66 -23.50 -13.62
C GLU A 431 1.00 -24.80 -14.06
N ASN A 432 0.33 -25.51 -13.15
CA ASN A 432 -0.42 -26.70 -13.53
C ASN A 432 -1.67 -26.38 -14.35
N SER A 433 -2.52 -25.46 -13.90
CA SER A 433 -3.89 -25.31 -14.43
C SER A 433 -4.37 -23.86 -14.62
N GLY A 434 -3.52 -22.87 -14.38
CA GLY A 434 -3.90 -21.46 -14.44
C GLY A 434 -4.88 -21.02 -13.35
N ARG A 435 -5.10 -21.84 -12.33
CA ARG A 435 -5.94 -21.49 -11.19
C ARG A 435 -5.20 -20.58 -10.24
N THR A 436 -5.95 -19.64 -9.70
CA THR A 436 -5.55 -18.80 -8.57
C THR A 436 -6.50 -19.04 -7.41
N PHE A 437 -6.04 -18.82 -6.19
CA PHE A 437 -6.87 -18.98 -4.99
C PHE A 437 -6.40 -18.09 -3.86
N ARG A 438 -7.32 -17.77 -2.96
CA ARG A 438 -7.06 -17.16 -1.67
C ARG A 438 -7.37 -18.17 -0.57
N GLU A 439 -6.57 -18.22 0.47
CA GLU A 439 -6.81 -19.09 1.61
C GLU A 439 -7.81 -18.50 2.61
N ASN A 440 -7.86 -17.15 2.63
CA ASN A 440 -8.72 -16.38 3.50
C ASN A 440 -9.08 -15.03 2.83
N GLU A 441 -9.34 -13.99 3.61
CA GLU A 441 -9.56 -12.63 3.10
C GLU A 441 -8.24 -11.90 2.79
N GLU A 442 -7.34 -12.53 2.02
CA GLU A 442 -6.10 -11.90 1.56
C GLU A 442 -6.40 -10.57 0.85
N LEU A 443 -5.47 -9.60 1.01
CA LEU A 443 -5.59 -8.29 0.37
C LEU A 443 -5.67 -8.40 -1.16
N PHE A 444 -4.82 -9.24 -1.74
CA PHE A 444 -4.77 -9.47 -3.18
C PHE A 444 -5.72 -10.60 -3.58
N ASN A 445 -6.68 -10.27 -4.43
CA ASN A 445 -7.67 -11.22 -4.92
C ASN A 445 -7.14 -12.10 -6.07
N ASP A 446 -7.95 -13.05 -6.51
CA ASP A 446 -7.61 -13.96 -7.62
C ASP A 446 -7.19 -13.24 -8.89
N THR A 447 -7.82 -12.09 -9.20
CA THR A 447 -7.47 -11.26 -10.35
C THR A 447 -6.06 -10.67 -10.20
N SER A 448 -5.67 -10.22 -9.01
CA SER A 448 -4.33 -9.72 -8.73
C SER A 448 -3.28 -10.80 -8.91
N TRP A 449 -3.48 -11.98 -8.31
CA TRP A 449 -2.60 -13.13 -8.48
C TRP A 449 -2.46 -13.51 -9.95
N PHE A 450 -3.58 -13.59 -10.68
CA PHE A 450 -3.57 -13.88 -12.11
C PHE A 450 -2.82 -12.83 -12.91
N ALA A 451 -3.08 -11.54 -12.67
CA ALA A 451 -2.46 -10.43 -13.38
C ALA A 451 -0.92 -10.47 -13.28
N VAL A 452 -0.41 -10.73 -12.07
CA VAL A 452 1.04 -10.78 -11.86
C VAL A 452 1.65 -12.07 -12.38
N MET A 453 1.07 -13.24 -12.10
CA MET A 453 1.59 -14.52 -12.59
C MET A 453 1.64 -14.58 -14.12
N ALA A 454 0.54 -14.22 -14.78
CA ALA A 454 0.48 -14.19 -16.25
C ALA A 454 1.34 -13.06 -16.82
N GLY A 455 1.33 -11.87 -16.18
CA GLY A 455 2.14 -10.71 -16.58
C GLY A 455 3.64 -10.96 -16.46
N GLN A 456 4.08 -11.72 -15.45
CA GLN A 456 5.46 -12.15 -15.27
C GLN A 456 5.86 -13.34 -16.17
N GLY A 457 4.95 -13.79 -17.03
CA GLY A 457 5.25 -14.80 -18.03
C GLY A 457 5.15 -16.25 -17.57
N LEU A 458 4.59 -16.52 -16.38
CA LEU A 458 4.28 -17.89 -15.97
C LEU A 458 3.25 -18.49 -16.91
N LYS A 459 3.52 -19.72 -17.42
CA LYS A 459 2.71 -20.37 -18.45
C LYS A 459 2.02 -21.62 -17.89
N PRO A 460 0.71 -21.60 -17.65
CA PRO A 460 0.00 -22.78 -17.21
C PRO A 460 0.11 -23.92 -18.23
N ARG A 461 0.36 -25.13 -17.75
CA ARG A 461 0.38 -26.34 -18.60
C ARG A 461 -0.97 -26.56 -19.29
N THR A 462 -2.06 -26.34 -18.54
CA THR A 462 -3.43 -26.44 -19.02
C THR A 462 -4.29 -25.29 -18.46
N TYR A 463 -5.58 -25.35 -18.60
CA TYR A 463 -6.54 -24.44 -18.01
C TYR A 463 -7.59 -25.25 -17.20
N ASP A 464 -8.41 -24.57 -16.41
CA ASP A 464 -9.47 -25.23 -15.65
C ASP A 464 -10.45 -25.95 -16.60
N PRO A 465 -10.56 -27.30 -16.53
CA PRO A 465 -11.41 -28.06 -17.44
C PRO A 465 -12.90 -27.73 -17.34
N VAL A 466 -13.36 -27.14 -16.22
CA VAL A 466 -14.74 -26.68 -16.06
C VAL A 466 -15.10 -25.60 -17.09
N ALA A 467 -14.13 -24.83 -17.59
CA ALA A 467 -14.36 -23.91 -18.70
C ALA A 467 -14.85 -24.57 -20.00
N ASN A 468 -14.71 -25.91 -20.14
CA ASN A 468 -15.21 -26.64 -21.29
C ASN A 468 -16.73 -26.91 -21.23
N LEU A 469 -17.38 -26.68 -20.11
CA LEU A 469 -18.85 -26.82 -20.00
C LEU A 469 -19.58 -25.80 -20.89
N MET A 470 -18.99 -24.63 -21.09
CA MET A 470 -19.48 -23.68 -22.10
C MET A 470 -18.94 -24.05 -23.47
N SER A 471 -19.79 -24.04 -24.51
CA SER A 471 -19.34 -24.33 -25.89
C SER A 471 -18.27 -23.31 -26.34
N LEU A 472 -17.40 -23.72 -27.25
CA LEU A 472 -16.34 -22.86 -27.77
C LEU A 472 -16.90 -21.58 -28.42
N GLU A 473 -17.96 -21.74 -29.22
CA GLU A 473 -18.58 -20.61 -29.93
C GLU A 473 -19.23 -19.62 -28.94
N LEU A 474 -19.92 -20.13 -27.90
CA LEU A 474 -20.48 -19.27 -26.87
C LEU A 474 -19.39 -18.57 -26.06
N THR A 475 -18.29 -19.27 -25.72
CA THR A 475 -17.14 -18.65 -25.05
C THR A 475 -16.55 -17.50 -25.88
N LYS A 476 -16.34 -17.69 -27.17
CA LYS A 476 -15.85 -16.62 -28.07
C LYS A 476 -16.81 -15.45 -28.10
N ALA A 477 -18.11 -15.68 -28.28
CA ALA A 477 -19.12 -14.64 -28.33
C ALA A 477 -19.12 -13.81 -27.03
N ARG A 478 -19.13 -14.47 -25.86
CA ARG A 478 -19.11 -13.79 -24.57
C ARG A 478 -17.84 -12.97 -24.33
N LEU A 479 -16.66 -13.50 -24.67
CA LEU A 479 -15.43 -12.75 -24.55
C LEU A 479 -15.40 -11.53 -25.49
N THR A 480 -15.95 -11.66 -26.69
CA THR A 480 -16.09 -10.51 -27.62
C THR A 480 -17.02 -9.44 -27.06
N GLU A 481 -18.21 -9.83 -26.56
CA GLU A 481 -19.16 -8.90 -25.92
C GLU A 481 -18.51 -8.13 -24.76
N ILE A 482 -17.76 -8.82 -23.89
CA ILE A 482 -17.08 -8.20 -22.75
C ILE A 482 -16.01 -7.21 -23.24
N LYS A 483 -15.18 -7.62 -24.21
CA LYS A 483 -14.15 -6.75 -24.78
C LYS A 483 -14.74 -5.48 -25.40
N ASP A 484 -15.81 -5.62 -26.17
CA ASP A 484 -16.48 -4.49 -26.84
C ASP A 484 -17.12 -3.54 -25.81
N ALA A 485 -17.75 -4.08 -24.75
CA ALA A 485 -18.29 -3.29 -23.65
C ALA A 485 -17.18 -2.52 -22.88
N VAL A 486 -16.04 -3.13 -22.66
CA VAL A 486 -14.86 -2.49 -22.03
C VAL A 486 -14.32 -1.38 -22.94
N ALA A 487 -14.19 -1.62 -24.25
CA ALA A 487 -13.70 -0.63 -25.20
C ALA A 487 -14.64 0.59 -25.27
N ALA A 488 -15.94 0.35 -25.43
CA ALA A 488 -16.95 1.43 -25.47
C ALA A 488 -16.97 2.24 -24.16
N SER A 489 -16.85 1.56 -23.01
CA SER A 489 -16.76 2.23 -21.70
C SER A 489 -15.52 3.10 -21.58
N ALA A 490 -14.37 2.61 -22.02
CA ALA A 490 -13.12 3.38 -22.01
C ALA A 490 -13.21 4.59 -22.95
N ASP A 491 -13.87 4.45 -24.12
CA ASP A 491 -14.05 5.56 -25.06
C ASP A 491 -14.94 6.67 -24.50
N TYR A 492 -15.92 6.32 -23.70
CA TYR A 492 -16.80 7.27 -23.02
C TYR A 492 -16.09 8.13 -21.97
N MET A 493 -15.04 7.59 -21.29
CA MET A 493 -14.34 8.28 -20.20
C MET A 493 -13.59 9.52 -20.70
N PRO A 494 -13.59 10.65 -19.95
CA PRO A 494 -12.80 11.83 -20.25
C PRO A 494 -11.29 11.57 -20.04
N LYS A 495 -10.45 12.48 -20.55
CA LYS A 495 -9.02 12.47 -20.19
C LYS A 495 -8.86 12.73 -18.70
N HIS A 496 -7.91 12.03 -18.08
CA HIS A 496 -7.68 12.12 -16.64
C HIS A 496 -7.36 13.54 -16.18
N ARG A 497 -6.56 14.29 -16.96
CA ARG A 497 -6.24 15.68 -16.68
C ARG A 497 -7.47 16.58 -16.69
N ASP A 498 -8.35 16.41 -17.68
CA ASP A 498 -9.57 17.19 -17.80
C ASP A 498 -10.52 16.91 -16.63
N TYR A 499 -10.66 15.63 -16.27
CA TYR A 499 -11.42 15.21 -15.10
C TYR A 499 -10.92 15.85 -13.78
N ILE A 500 -9.59 15.91 -13.58
CA ILE A 500 -9.00 16.59 -12.41
C ILE A 500 -9.30 18.08 -12.47
N ALA A 501 -9.10 18.73 -13.62
CA ALA A 501 -9.31 20.17 -13.79
C ALA A 501 -10.76 20.59 -13.48
N GLU A 502 -11.72 19.77 -13.85
CA GLU A 502 -13.15 20.04 -13.62
C GLU A 502 -13.60 19.79 -12.19
N ASN A 503 -13.02 18.78 -11.50
CA ASN A 503 -13.55 18.29 -10.24
C ASN A 503 -12.69 18.62 -9.01
N CYS A 504 -11.38 18.70 -9.16
CA CYS A 504 -10.47 18.74 -8.01
C CYS A 504 -9.09 19.34 -8.31
N ALA A 505 -9.02 20.33 -9.21
CA ALA A 505 -7.78 21.07 -9.47
C ALA A 505 -7.22 21.73 -8.21
N ALA A 506 -5.87 21.68 -8.04
CA ALA A 506 -5.13 22.21 -6.91
C ALA A 506 -4.57 23.62 -7.18
#